data_30d3954f4cedb86f7f4745c41d010e14
#
_entry.id   30d3954f4cedb86f7f4745c41d010e14
#
_cell.length_a   1.000
_cell.length_b   1.000
_cell.length_c   1.000
_cell.angle_alpha   90.00
_cell.angle_beta   90.00
_cell.angle_gamma   90.00
#
_symmetry.space_group_name_H-M   'P 1'
#
loop_
_entity.id
_entity.type
_entity.pdbx_description
1 polymer ?
#
loop_
_entity_poly.entity_id
_entity_poly.type
_entity_poly.pdbx_seq_one_letter_code
_entity_poly.pdbx_strand_id
1 'polypeptide(L)'
;LKHGIKLQHIDYIQIHPTTLFDKSGGREFLISESVRGEGAILLNAKGERFVDELQPRDVVADAIFKQMKKEGSEHVWLSMLPIPEEEIKTHFPHIYQHCLEVGYDVTKEPIPVVPSQHYFMGGIYVDRYSKTSMERLYASGETACNGVHGKNRLASNSLLESLVFAQRAAKQIAENYQVSNFDEPVKINENQYKNYKEEYKRAVLAAIEKEKRRKPEMNNVTMK
;
A
#
# COMPACT_ATOMS: atom_id res chain seq x y z
N LEU A 1 11.32 -4.69 -15.65
CA LEU A 1 12.61 -5.37 -15.43
C LEU A 1 13.13 -6.05 -16.71
N LYS A 2 12.38 -6.97 -17.32
CA LYS A 2 12.85 -7.73 -18.51
C LYS A 2 13.15 -6.82 -19.73
N HIS A 3 12.48 -5.71 -19.88
CA HIS A 3 12.61 -4.81 -21.03
C HIS A 3 13.45 -3.56 -20.74
N GLY A 4 14.20 -3.54 -19.64
CA GLY A 4 15.09 -2.43 -19.30
C GLY A 4 14.39 -1.11 -18.96
N ILE A 5 13.06 -1.14 -18.70
CA ILE A 5 12.31 0.03 -18.27
C ILE A 5 12.84 0.48 -16.90
N LYS A 6 13.14 1.77 -16.77
CA LYS A 6 13.66 2.34 -15.52
C LYS A 6 12.62 2.22 -14.40
N LEU A 7 13.04 1.64 -13.28
CA LEU A 7 12.26 1.61 -12.03
C LEU A 7 12.88 2.59 -11.04
N GLN A 8 12.07 3.08 -10.11
CA GLN A 8 12.51 4.00 -9.07
C GLN A 8 11.80 3.67 -7.74
N HIS A 9 12.55 3.75 -6.65
CA HIS A 9 12.04 3.60 -5.28
C HIS A 9 11.20 2.33 -5.06
N ILE A 10 11.58 1.21 -5.66
CA ILE A 10 10.85 -0.06 -5.53
C ILE A 10 10.86 -0.66 -4.12
N ASP A 11 11.59 -0.04 -3.21
CA ASP A 11 11.59 -0.30 -1.76
C ASP A 11 10.59 0.59 -0.98
N TYR A 12 9.89 1.55 -1.64
CA TYR A 12 8.93 2.43 -1.00
C TYR A 12 7.55 1.78 -0.97
N ILE A 13 7.32 1.01 0.07
CA ILE A 13 6.06 0.31 0.32
C ILE A 13 5.43 0.89 1.58
N GLN A 14 4.21 1.40 1.47
CA GLN A 14 3.44 1.87 2.61
C GLN A 14 2.78 0.69 3.32
N ILE A 15 2.97 0.61 4.62
CA ILE A 15 2.30 -0.34 5.48
C ILE A 15 1.09 0.36 6.12
N HIS A 16 -0.08 -0.26 6.04
CA HIS A 16 -1.24 0.17 6.81
C HIS A 16 -1.19 -0.48 8.19
N PRO A 17 -1.36 0.28 9.28
CA PRO A 17 -1.22 -0.25 10.64
C PRO A 17 -2.28 -1.28 11.02
N THR A 18 -3.51 -1.13 10.51
CA THR A 18 -4.68 -1.85 11.00
C THR A 18 -5.43 -2.54 9.86
N THR A 19 -5.10 -3.80 9.61
CA THR A 19 -5.94 -4.74 8.85
C THR A 19 -6.46 -5.81 9.82
N LEU A 20 -7.66 -6.31 9.60
CA LEU A 20 -8.22 -7.38 10.41
C LEU A 20 -7.38 -8.63 10.25
N PHE A 21 -6.90 -9.19 11.36
CA PHE A 21 -6.08 -10.40 11.34
C PHE A 21 -6.95 -11.62 11.07
N ASP A 22 -6.66 -12.34 9.98
CA ASP A 22 -7.32 -13.58 9.59
C ASP A 22 -6.30 -14.68 9.25
N LYS A 23 -6.46 -15.85 9.84
CA LYS A 23 -5.59 -17.03 9.60
C LYS A 23 -5.94 -17.78 8.31
N SER A 24 -7.07 -17.49 7.67
CA SER A 24 -7.54 -18.21 6.48
C SER A 24 -6.64 -17.97 5.26
N GLY A 25 -5.84 -16.93 5.29
CA GLY A 25 -5.01 -16.49 4.17
C GLY A 25 -5.84 -15.78 3.10
N GLY A 26 -5.23 -14.87 2.37
CA GLY A 26 -5.90 -14.08 1.33
C GLY A 26 -5.62 -12.59 1.47
N ARG A 27 -6.54 -11.78 0.97
CA ARG A 27 -6.47 -10.32 1.12
C ARG A 27 -7.11 -9.94 2.45
N GLU A 28 -6.30 -9.44 3.37
CA GLU A 28 -6.77 -8.96 4.66
C GLU A 28 -7.72 -7.76 4.50
N PHE A 29 -8.74 -7.71 5.35
CA PHE A 29 -9.73 -6.63 5.35
C PHE A 29 -9.15 -5.38 6.04
N LEU A 30 -9.19 -4.25 5.32
CA LEU A 30 -8.65 -2.99 5.80
C LEU A 30 -9.62 -2.32 6.80
N ILE A 31 -9.14 -2.05 8.01
CA ILE A 31 -9.82 -1.15 8.96
C ILE A 31 -9.33 0.28 8.69
N SER A 32 -10.22 1.14 8.21
CA SER A 32 -9.89 2.51 7.80
C SER A 32 -9.13 3.29 8.89
N GLU A 33 -8.21 4.16 8.45
CA GLU A 33 -7.52 5.10 9.34
C GLU A 33 -8.48 6.02 10.09
N SER A 34 -9.63 6.35 9.47
CA SER A 34 -10.68 7.18 10.08
C SER A 34 -11.19 6.60 11.41
N VAL A 35 -11.21 5.26 11.55
CA VAL A 35 -11.60 4.59 12.80
C VAL A 35 -10.70 5.01 13.96
N ARG A 36 -9.37 5.10 13.73
CA ARG A 36 -8.44 5.63 14.73
C ARG A 36 -8.59 7.14 14.93
N GLY A 37 -8.90 7.86 13.84
CA GLY A 37 -9.20 9.30 13.88
C GLY A 37 -10.43 9.63 14.71
N GLU A 38 -11.43 8.74 14.79
CA GLU A 38 -12.64 8.90 15.61
C GLU A 38 -12.52 8.33 17.03
N GLY A 39 -11.34 7.85 17.41
CA GLY A 39 -11.05 7.51 18.80
C GLY A 39 -10.78 6.05 19.11
N ALA A 40 -10.72 5.17 18.11
CA ALA A 40 -10.31 3.78 18.36
C ALA A 40 -8.86 3.72 18.84
N ILE A 41 -8.58 2.84 19.79
CA ILE A 41 -7.29 2.68 20.46
C ILE A 41 -6.67 1.31 20.21
N LEU A 42 -5.34 1.28 20.18
CA LEU A 42 -4.55 0.06 20.05
C LEU A 42 -4.13 -0.48 21.41
N LEU A 43 -4.45 -1.76 21.66
CA LEU A 43 -4.22 -2.43 22.91
C LEU A 43 -3.26 -3.62 22.74
N ASN A 44 -2.43 -3.84 23.74
CA ASN A 44 -1.59 -5.02 23.87
C ASN A 44 -2.41 -6.23 24.42
N ALA A 45 -1.78 -7.38 24.59
CA ALA A 45 -2.43 -8.59 25.10
C ALA A 45 -2.98 -8.45 26.53
N LYS A 46 -2.55 -7.41 27.29
CA LYS A 46 -3.04 -7.11 28.64
C LYS A 46 -4.19 -6.09 28.64
N GLY A 47 -4.61 -5.61 27.48
CA GLY A 47 -5.61 -4.55 27.36
C GLY A 47 -5.06 -3.14 27.63
N GLU A 48 -3.74 -2.94 27.60
CA GLU A 48 -3.11 -1.64 27.82
C GLU A 48 -2.82 -0.94 26.49
N ARG A 49 -3.12 0.35 26.40
CA ARG A 49 -2.75 1.21 25.26
C ARG A 49 -1.24 1.40 25.21
N PHE A 50 -0.61 1.23 24.04
CA PHE A 50 0.86 1.25 23.90
C PHE A 50 1.40 2.26 22.90
N VAL A 51 0.55 2.95 22.15
CA VAL A 51 0.94 3.92 21.12
C VAL A 51 -0.10 5.04 21.00
N ASP A 52 0.31 6.20 20.51
CA ASP A 52 -0.61 7.22 20.02
C ASP A 52 -0.99 6.90 18.57
N GLU A 53 -2.24 6.55 18.35
CA GLU A 53 -2.79 6.07 17.08
C GLU A 53 -2.87 7.14 15.99
N LEU A 54 -2.74 8.42 16.36
CA LEU A 54 -2.77 9.56 15.43
C LEU A 54 -1.40 9.90 14.84
N GLN A 55 -0.34 9.21 15.27
CA GLN A 55 0.98 9.32 14.66
C GLN A 55 0.97 8.85 13.19
N PRO A 56 1.97 9.24 12.37
CA PRO A 56 2.13 8.74 11.01
C PRO A 56 2.06 7.22 10.91
N ARG A 57 1.53 6.70 9.80
CA ARG A 57 1.28 5.25 9.60
C ARG A 57 2.51 4.38 9.83
N ASP A 58 3.67 4.81 9.39
CA ASP A 58 4.94 4.11 9.56
C ASP A 58 5.34 4.02 11.04
N VAL A 59 5.10 5.07 11.82
CA VAL A 59 5.35 5.10 13.28
C VAL A 59 4.42 4.14 14.01
N VAL A 60 3.13 4.19 13.69
CA VAL A 60 2.13 3.30 14.32
C VAL A 60 2.38 1.84 13.93
N ALA A 61 2.67 1.56 12.65
CA ALA A 61 2.99 0.21 12.20
C ALA A 61 4.25 -0.36 12.87
N ASP A 62 5.30 0.46 13.01
CA ASP A 62 6.53 0.06 13.72
C ASP A 62 6.27 -0.23 15.21
N ALA A 63 5.45 0.60 15.87
CA ALA A 63 5.04 0.35 17.25
C ALA A 63 4.28 -0.98 17.41
N ILE A 64 3.37 -1.28 16.47
CA ILE A 64 2.65 -2.56 16.46
C ILE A 64 3.62 -3.74 16.25
N PHE A 65 4.53 -3.69 15.29
CA PHE A 65 5.52 -4.74 15.08
C PHE A 65 6.40 -4.97 16.30
N LYS A 66 6.83 -3.88 16.96
CA LYS A 66 7.60 -3.97 18.22
C LYS A 66 6.80 -4.62 19.34
N GLN A 67 5.52 -4.27 19.47
CA GLN A 67 4.64 -4.85 20.49
C GLN A 67 4.38 -6.34 20.22
N MET A 68 4.06 -6.71 18.99
CA MET A 68 3.90 -8.12 18.58
C MET A 68 5.16 -8.94 18.88
N LYS A 69 6.33 -8.41 18.54
CA LYS A 69 7.63 -9.07 18.84
C LYS A 69 7.88 -9.23 20.33
N LYS A 70 7.55 -8.22 21.14
CA LYS A 70 7.70 -8.23 22.61
C LYS A 70 6.83 -9.29 23.26
N GLU A 71 5.63 -9.51 22.73
CA GLU A 71 4.64 -10.45 23.28
C GLU A 71 4.72 -11.84 22.65
N GLY A 72 5.45 -12.00 21.52
CA GLY A 72 5.44 -13.22 20.74
C GLY A 72 4.08 -13.50 20.10
N SER A 73 3.29 -12.45 19.82
CA SER A 73 1.94 -12.54 19.25
C SER A 73 1.94 -12.30 17.75
N GLU A 74 0.92 -12.82 17.06
CA GLU A 74 0.72 -12.62 15.61
C GLU A 74 -0.10 -11.36 15.30
N HIS A 75 -0.71 -10.72 16.30
CA HIS A 75 -1.55 -9.52 16.16
C HIS A 75 -1.52 -8.68 17.45
N VAL A 76 -2.07 -7.48 17.37
CA VAL A 76 -2.48 -6.64 18.50
C VAL A 76 -3.99 -6.44 18.46
N TRP A 77 -4.54 -5.72 19.40
CA TRP A 77 -5.98 -5.49 19.49
C TRP A 77 -6.32 -4.04 19.14
N LEU A 78 -7.37 -3.83 18.34
CA LEU A 78 -7.98 -2.53 18.08
C LEU A 78 -9.33 -2.49 18.80
N SER A 79 -9.50 -1.55 19.72
CA SER A 79 -10.76 -1.31 20.41
C SER A 79 -11.48 -0.10 19.84
N MET A 80 -12.70 -0.30 19.37
CA MET A 80 -13.61 0.76 18.96
C MET A 80 -14.56 1.18 20.10
N LEU A 81 -14.43 0.60 21.30
CA LEU A 81 -15.30 0.90 22.44
C LEU A 81 -15.30 2.37 22.91
N PRO A 82 -14.24 3.18 22.70
CA PRO A 82 -14.30 4.61 22.98
C PRO A 82 -15.23 5.41 22.04
N ILE A 83 -15.60 4.84 20.88
CA ILE A 83 -16.50 5.47 19.90
C ILE A 83 -17.94 5.07 20.24
N PRO A 84 -18.92 6.01 20.26
CA PRO A 84 -20.33 5.68 20.47
C PRO A 84 -20.83 4.65 19.44
N GLU A 85 -21.61 3.68 19.88
CA GLU A 85 -22.12 2.58 19.03
C GLU A 85 -22.86 3.10 17.78
N GLU A 86 -23.64 4.16 17.92
CA GLU A 86 -24.38 4.78 16.83
C GLU A 86 -23.44 5.37 15.76
N GLU A 87 -22.33 5.98 16.20
CA GLU A 87 -21.31 6.52 15.29
C GLU A 87 -20.56 5.39 14.56
N ILE A 88 -20.24 4.30 15.24
CA ILE A 88 -19.63 3.12 14.61
C ILE A 88 -20.54 2.62 13.46
N LYS A 89 -21.84 2.47 13.71
CA LYS A 89 -22.80 1.93 12.74
C LYS A 89 -23.08 2.89 11.57
N THR A 90 -23.03 4.20 11.81
CA THR A 90 -23.34 5.22 10.80
C THR A 90 -22.10 5.63 9.98
N HIS A 91 -20.93 5.79 10.60
CA HIS A 91 -19.71 6.21 9.92
C HIS A 91 -18.94 5.04 9.30
N PHE A 92 -19.03 3.84 9.90
CA PHE A 92 -18.29 2.66 9.48
C PHE A 92 -19.17 1.44 9.19
N PRO A 93 -20.30 1.56 8.48
CA PRO A 93 -21.28 0.47 8.30
C PRO A 93 -20.64 -0.78 7.69
N HIS A 94 -19.73 -0.62 6.72
CA HIS A 94 -19.07 -1.76 6.09
C HIS A 94 -18.07 -2.46 7.01
N ILE A 95 -17.37 -1.72 7.86
CA ILE A 95 -16.44 -2.30 8.85
C ILE A 95 -17.24 -3.05 9.91
N TYR A 96 -18.30 -2.43 10.44
CA TYR A 96 -19.18 -3.05 11.40
C TYR A 96 -19.77 -4.37 10.88
N GLN A 97 -20.37 -4.33 9.70
CA GLN A 97 -20.99 -5.49 9.08
C GLN A 97 -19.97 -6.62 8.83
N HIS A 98 -18.81 -6.29 8.24
CA HIS A 98 -17.79 -7.28 7.95
C HIS A 98 -17.24 -7.94 9.23
N CYS A 99 -16.99 -7.16 10.28
CA CYS A 99 -16.53 -7.71 11.55
C CYS A 99 -17.56 -8.66 12.17
N LEU A 100 -18.86 -8.33 12.11
CA LEU A 100 -19.92 -9.23 12.56
C LEU A 100 -19.97 -10.54 11.76
N GLU A 101 -19.81 -10.48 10.44
CA GLU A 101 -19.78 -11.67 9.57
C GLU A 101 -18.65 -12.65 9.90
N VAL A 102 -17.52 -12.12 10.37
CA VAL A 102 -16.37 -12.94 10.79
C VAL A 102 -16.34 -13.21 12.30
N GLY A 103 -17.41 -12.85 13.03
CA GLY A 103 -17.63 -13.21 14.42
C GLY A 103 -17.18 -12.20 15.48
N TYR A 104 -16.91 -10.94 15.09
CA TYR A 104 -16.52 -9.88 16.03
C TYR A 104 -17.59 -8.78 16.10
N ASP A 105 -18.07 -8.46 17.29
CA ASP A 105 -18.91 -7.27 17.53
C ASP A 105 -18.04 -6.11 18.05
N VAL A 106 -17.61 -5.24 17.13
CA VAL A 106 -16.72 -4.10 17.43
C VAL A 106 -17.31 -3.09 18.43
N THR A 107 -18.62 -3.17 18.68
CA THR A 107 -19.29 -2.34 19.70
C THR A 107 -19.19 -2.93 21.11
N LYS A 108 -18.72 -4.17 21.25
CA LYS A 108 -18.64 -4.91 22.51
C LYS A 108 -17.26 -5.41 22.86
N GLU A 109 -16.42 -5.61 21.85
CA GLU A 109 -15.11 -6.23 22.03
C GLU A 109 -14.04 -5.65 21.09
N PRO A 110 -12.76 -5.66 21.49
CA PRO A 110 -11.64 -5.37 20.59
C PRO A 110 -11.50 -6.44 19.52
N ILE A 111 -11.00 -6.05 18.33
CA ILE A 111 -10.72 -6.94 17.20
C ILE A 111 -9.22 -7.13 16.99
N PRO A 112 -8.77 -8.32 16.55
CA PRO A 112 -7.36 -8.55 16.26
C PRO A 112 -6.96 -7.82 14.97
N VAL A 113 -5.84 -7.08 15.01
CA VAL A 113 -5.33 -6.34 13.85
C VAL A 113 -3.83 -6.53 13.69
N VAL A 114 -3.38 -6.43 12.43
CA VAL A 114 -1.98 -6.58 12.04
C VAL A 114 -1.61 -5.56 10.96
N PRO A 115 -0.37 -5.03 10.94
CA PRO A 115 0.08 -4.19 9.85
C PRO A 115 0.26 -4.98 8.55
N SER A 116 -0.25 -4.45 7.45
CA SER A 116 -0.16 -5.08 6.13
C SER A 116 0.25 -4.12 5.03
N GLN A 117 0.80 -4.66 3.96
CA GLN A 117 1.12 -3.87 2.78
C GLN A 117 -0.14 -3.23 2.23
N HIS A 118 -0.09 -1.91 1.98
CA HIS A 118 -1.24 -1.12 1.57
C HIS A 118 -1.06 -0.45 0.21
N TYR A 119 0.05 0.29 0.01
CA TYR A 119 0.28 1.08 -1.19
C TYR A 119 1.75 1.05 -1.60
N PHE A 120 1.99 1.05 -2.91
CA PHE A 120 3.33 1.06 -3.47
C PHE A 120 3.65 2.45 -4.05
N MET A 121 4.53 3.22 -3.38
CA MET A 121 4.93 4.55 -3.83
C MET A 121 6.07 4.53 -4.83
N GLY A 122 6.78 3.42 -4.94
CA GLY A 122 7.76 3.17 -5.98
C GLY A 122 7.12 2.72 -7.28
N GLY A 123 7.92 2.25 -8.22
CA GLY A 123 7.39 1.67 -9.46
C GLY A 123 8.14 2.06 -10.71
N ILE A 124 7.43 2.12 -11.82
CA ILE A 124 7.95 2.55 -13.11
C ILE A 124 8.27 4.05 -13.03
N TYR A 125 9.55 4.41 -13.24
CA TYR A 125 9.92 5.82 -13.32
C TYR A 125 9.16 6.51 -14.45
N VAL A 126 8.57 7.65 -14.15
CA VAL A 126 7.90 8.52 -15.13
C VAL A 126 8.31 9.98 -14.92
N ASP A 127 8.26 10.73 -16.01
CA ASP A 127 8.39 12.17 -15.96
C ASP A 127 7.07 12.87 -15.55
N ARG A 128 7.06 14.22 -15.55
CA ARG A 128 5.88 15.03 -15.22
C ARG A 128 4.66 14.82 -16.12
N TYR A 129 4.85 14.15 -17.26
CA TYR A 129 3.79 13.82 -18.24
C TYR A 129 3.45 12.32 -18.25
N SER A 130 3.90 11.58 -17.24
CA SER A 130 3.73 10.13 -17.13
C SER A 130 4.43 9.30 -18.19
N LYS A 131 5.39 9.87 -18.92
CA LYS A 131 6.18 9.15 -19.92
C LYS A 131 7.26 8.34 -19.22
N THR A 132 7.41 7.07 -19.59
CA THR A 132 8.44 6.17 -19.07
C THR A 132 9.78 6.35 -19.79
N SER A 133 10.80 5.57 -19.40
CA SER A 133 12.08 5.50 -20.12
C SER A 133 12.00 4.74 -21.44
N MET A 134 10.88 4.08 -21.73
CA MET A 134 10.62 3.40 -22.99
C MET A 134 9.77 4.30 -23.89
N GLU A 135 10.15 4.42 -25.14
CA GLU A 135 9.42 5.21 -26.13
C GLU A 135 7.98 4.68 -26.28
N ARG A 136 7.01 5.60 -26.42
CA ARG A 136 5.57 5.30 -26.56
C ARG A 136 4.92 4.55 -25.40
N LEU A 137 5.60 4.44 -24.26
CA LEU A 137 5.06 3.83 -23.05
C LEU A 137 4.85 4.89 -21.97
N TYR A 138 3.64 4.90 -21.41
CA TYR A 138 3.23 5.76 -20.29
C TYR A 138 2.78 4.90 -19.11
N ALA A 139 2.91 5.43 -17.91
CA ALA A 139 2.40 4.79 -16.70
C ALA A 139 1.82 5.84 -15.76
N SER A 140 0.69 5.54 -15.11
CA SER A 140 0.01 6.42 -14.17
C SER A 140 -0.62 5.62 -13.04
N GLY A 141 -0.88 6.27 -11.90
CA GLY A 141 -1.39 5.63 -10.69
C GLY A 141 -0.34 4.82 -9.96
N GLU A 142 -0.75 3.88 -9.11
CA GLU A 142 0.12 3.13 -8.19
C GLU A 142 1.30 2.40 -8.86
N THR A 143 1.18 2.05 -10.14
CA THR A 143 2.27 1.41 -10.89
C THR A 143 3.42 2.35 -11.25
N ALA A 144 3.18 3.68 -11.19
CA ALA A 144 4.13 4.72 -11.60
C ALA A 144 4.80 5.37 -10.39
N CYS A 145 6.09 5.67 -10.52
CA CYS A 145 6.82 6.49 -9.58
C CYS A 145 7.12 7.86 -10.19
N ASN A 146 6.25 8.84 -9.92
CA ASN A 146 6.40 10.24 -10.31
C ASN A 146 7.02 11.12 -9.21
N GLY A 147 7.28 10.55 -8.02
CA GLY A 147 7.91 11.21 -6.87
C GLY A 147 6.97 12.01 -5.96
N VAL A 148 5.69 12.18 -6.31
CA VAL A 148 4.72 13.00 -5.56
C VAL A 148 4.53 12.51 -4.12
N HIS A 149 4.51 11.20 -3.90
CA HIS A 149 4.26 10.63 -2.58
C HIS A 149 5.51 10.51 -1.70
N GLY A 150 6.71 10.60 -2.28
CA GLY A 150 7.93 10.34 -1.52
C GLY A 150 7.93 8.94 -0.88
N LYS A 151 8.43 8.84 0.34
CA LYS A 151 8.51 7.58 1.08
C LYS A 151 7.25 7.25 1.90
N ASN A 152 6.38 8.24 2.14
CA ASN A 152 5.17 8.09 2.96
C ASN A 152 4.01 8.88 2.36
N ARG A 153 3.09 8.18 1.71
CA ARG A 153 1.94 8.77 1.03
C ARG A 153 0.91 9.29 2.05
N LEU A 154 0.48 10.55 1.86
CA LEU A 154 -0.65 11.09 2.59
C LEU A 154 -1.96 10.39 2.15
N ALA A 155 -2.83 10.12 3.10
CA ALA A 155 -4.11 9.47 2.86
C ALA A 155 -4.91 10.18 1.73
N SER A 156 -5.59 9.40 0.91
CA SER A 156 -6.42 9.82 -0.24
C SER A 156 -5.70 10.49 -1.42
N ASN A 157 -4.45 10.94 -1.28
CA ASN A 157 -3.71 11.62 -2.35
C ASN A 157 -3.44 10.75 -3.58
N SER A 158 -3.50 9.43 -3.46
CA SER A 158 -3.32 8.53 -4.60
C SER A 158 -4.40 8.69 -5.68
N LEU A 159 -5.64 8.97 -5.30
CA LEU A 159 -6.72 9.20 -6.26
C LEU A 159 -6.50 10.48 -7.06
N LEU A 160 -6.13 11.57 -6.37
CA LEU A 160 -5.82 12.85 -7.00
C LEU A 160 -4.61 12.74 -7.93
N GLU A 161 -3.53 12.09 -7.47
CA GLU A 161 -2.34 11.82 -8.28
C GLU A 161 -2.70 11.05 -9.54
N SER A 162 -3.43 9.95 -9.41
CA SER A 162 -3.84 9.12 -10.55
C SER A 162 -4.61 9.92 -11.61
N LEU A 163 -5.59 10.72 -11.20
CA LEU A 163 -6.39 11.55 -12.10
C LEU A 163 -5.57 12.62 -12.82
N VAL A 164 -4.74 13.36 -12.08
CA VAL A 164 -3.91 14.45 -12.63
C VAL A 164 -2.89 13.91 -13.62
N PHE A 165 -2.18 12.85 -13.26
CA PHE A 165 -1.13 12.29 -14.11
C PHE A 165 -1.69 11.52 -15.31
N ALA A 166 -2.83 10.84 -15.17
CA ALA A 166 -3.53 10.26 -16.32
C ALA A 166 -3.99 11.31 -17.32
N GLN A 167 -4.50 12.46 -16.85
CA GLN A 167 -4.88 13.57 -17.72
C GLN A 167 -3.65 14.16 -18.46
N ARG A 168 -2.52 14.30 -17.77
CA ARG A 168 -1.27 14.77 -18.40
C ARG A 168 -0.78 13.80 -19.46
N ALA A 169 -0.82 12.49 -19.17
CA ALA A 169 -0.47 11.44 -20.13
C ALA A 169 -1.37 11.51 -21.38
N ALA A 170 -2.69 11.60 -21.19
CA ALA A 170 -3.64 11.67 -22.29
C ALA A 170 -3.41 12.87 -23.21
N LYS A 171 -3.17 14.06 -22.64
CA LYS A 171 -2.82 15.26 -23.42
C LYS A 171 -1.53 15.08 -24.21
N GLN A 172 -0.48 14.58 -23.54
CA GLN A 172 0.82 14.35 -24.16
C GLN A 172 0.73 13.32 -25.31
N ILE A 173 -0.06 12.26 -25.13
CA ILE A 173 -0.29 11.26 -26.18
C ILE A 173 -1.03 11.90 -27.36
N ALA A 174 -2.12 12.65 -27.09
CA ALA A 174 -2.91 13.28 -28.14
C ALA A 174 -2.11 14.28 -28.98
N GLU A 175 -1.26 15.10 -28.34
CA GLU A 175 -0.42 16.11 -29.01
C GLU A 175 0.72 15.49 -29.82
N ASN A 176 1.23 14.32 -29.43
CA ASN A 176 2.40 13.69 -30.06
C ASN A 176 2.05 12.37 -30.75
N TYR A 177 0.76 12.09 -30.97
CA TYR A 177 0.34 10.87 -31.61
C TYR A 177 0.78 10.83 -33.07
N GLN A 178 1.55 9.81 -33.43
CA GLN A 178 1.92 9.50 -34.79
C GLN A 178 1.38 8.12 -35.14
N VAL A 179 0.66 8.04 -36.25
CA VAL A 179 0.24 6.75 -36.79
C VAL A 179 1.51 5.98 -37.17
N SER A 180 1.74 4.83 -36.57
CA SER A 180 2.76 3.90 -37.01
C SER A 180 2.08 2.77 -37.75
N ASN A 181 2.47 2.56 -39.00
CA ASN A 181 2.10 1.37 -39.74
C ASN A 181 2.90 0.20 -39.13
N PHE A 182 2.22 -0.66 -38.40
CA PHE A 182 2.78 -1.95 -38.00
C PHE A 182 2.51 -2.89 -39.17
N ASP A 183 3.54 -3.17 -39.95
CA ASP A 183 3.41 -3.99 -41.15
C ASP A 183 3.20 -5.48 -40.87
N GLU A 184 3.49 -5.92 -39.62
CA GLU A 184 3.26 -7.31 -39.24
C GLU A 184 2.69 -7.46 -37.82
N PRO A 185 1.75 -8.39 -37.60
CA PRO A 185 1.26 -8.71 -36.28
C PRO A 185 2.36 -9.34 -35.42
N VAL A 186 2.51 -8.86 -34.18
CA VAL A 186 3.46 -9.42 -33.22
C VAL A 186 3.03 -10.85 -32.87
N LYS A 187 3.83 -11.85 -33.21
CA LYS A 187 3.61 -13.23 -32.82
C LYS A 187 3.99 -13.40 -31.35
N ILE A 188 3.01 -13.65 -30.49
CA ILE A 188 3.22 -13.92 -29.09
C ILE A 188 3.47 -15.43 -28.92
N ASN A 189 4.61 -15.79 -28.33
CA ASN A 189 4.87 -17.17 -27.93
C ASN A 189 4.36 -17.39 -26.50
N GLU A 190 3.16 -17.95 -26.37
CA GLU A 190 2.50 -18.20 -25.07
C GLU A 190 3.33 -19.07 -24.12
N ASN A 191 4.19 -19.94 -24.64
CA ASN A 191 5.07 -20.78 -23.83
C ASN A 191 6.07 -19.97 -22.98
N GLN A 192 6.41 -18.74 -23.40
CA GLN A 192 7.29 -17.85 -22.64
C GLN A 192 6.64 -17.34 -21.34
N TYR A 193 5.31 -17.49 -21.21
CA TYR A 193 4.54 -16.95 -20.08
C TYR A 193 3.95 -18.02 -19.16
N LYS A 194 4.22 -19.32 -19.40
CA LYS A 194 3.65 -20.42 -18.58
C LYS A 194 3.91 -20.27 -17.08
N ASN A 195 5.10 -19.80 -16.70
CA ASN A 195 5.52 -19.64 -15.30
C ASN A 195 5.72 -18.16 -14.91
N TYR A 196 5.09 -17.23 -15.63
CA TYR A 196 5.37 -15.81 -15.48
C TYR A 196 5.16 -15.28 -14.05
N LYS A 197 4.17 -15.78 -13.31
CA LYS A 197 3.88 -15.34 -11.93
C LYS A 197 5.07 -15.57 -11.00
N GLU A 198 5.61 -16.78 -11.00
CA GLU A 198 6.76 -17.13 -10.15
C GLU A 198 8.05 -16.45 -10.60
N GLU A 199 8.26 -16.33 -11.91
CA GLU A 199 9.41 -15.62 -12.45
C GLU A 199 9.38 -14.14 -12.11
N TYR A 200 8.23 -13.48 -12.27
CA TYR A 200 8.08 -12.06 -11.93
C TYR A 200 8.17 -11.82 -10.43
N LYS A 201 7.57 -12.67 -9.61
CA LYS A 201 7.68 -12.61 -8.15
C LYS A 201 9.16 -12.65 -7.72
N ARG A 202 9.93 -13.62 -8.21
CA ARG A 202 11.37 -13.72 -7.91
C ARG A 202 12.14 -12.49 -8.39
N ALA A 203 11.87 -12.01 -9.61
CA ALA A 203 12.54 -10.85 -10.17
C ALA A 203 12.25 -9.55 -9.38
N VAL A 204 11.00 -9.35 -8.96
CA VAL A 204 10.60 -8.19 -8.16
C VAL A 204 11.22 -8.24 -6.77
N LEU A 205 11.17 -9.38 -6.08
CA LEU A 205 11.78 -9.53 -4.75
C LEU A 205 13.29 -9.29 -4.79
N ALA A 206 14.00 -9.85 -5.80
CA ALA A 206 15.42 -9.62 -5.97
C ALA A 206 15.75 -8.15 -6.25
N ALA A 207 14.92 -7.45 -7.01
CA ALA A 207 15.08 -6.03 -7.30
C ALA A 207 14.87 -5.16 -6.05
N ILE A 208 13.86 -5.46 -5.22
CA ILE A 208 13.59 -4.80 -3.93
C ILE A 208 14.80 -4.99 -2.99
N GLU A 209 15.29 -6.21 -2.84
CA GLU A 209 16.45 -6.49 -1.98
C GLU A 209 17.71 -5.76 -2.46
N LYS A 210 17.93 -5.69 -3.78
CA LYS A 210 19.05 -4.92 -4.35
C LYS A 210 18.93 -3.44 -4.02
N GLU A 211 17.75 -2.86 -4.11
CA GLU A 211 17.52 -1.43 -3.81
C GLU A 211 17.70 -1.13 -2.32
N LYS A 212 17.22 -1.99 -1.42
CA LYS A 212 17.44 -1.89 0.03
C LYS A 212 18.94 -1.89 0.38
N ARG A 213 19.73 -2.77 -0.24
CA ARG A 213 21.19 -2.84 -0.01
C ARG A 213 21.94 -1.62 -0.53
N ARG A 214 21.41 -0.95 -1.53
CA ARG A 214 22.03 0.25 -2.13
C ARG A 214 21.90 1.49 -1.24
N LYS A 215 20.95 1.50 -0.27
CA LYS A 215 20.63 2.62 0.61
C LYS A 215 20.75 2.27 2.10
N PRO A 216 21.86 1.67 2.59
CA PRO A 216 21.96 1.24 3.99
C PRO A 216 21.91 2.41 4.99
N GLU A 217 22.25 3.64 4.60
CA GLU A 217 22.41 4.78 5.51
C GLU A 217 21.22 5.75 5.54
N MET A 218 20.28 5.68 4.62
CA MET A 218 19.14 6.62 4.58
C MET A 218 17.98 6.26 5.54
N ASN A 219 18.03 5.11 6.17
CA ASN A 219 16.99 4.69 7.13
C ASN A 219 17.13 5.32 8.53
N ASN A 220 18.21 6.07 8.78
CA ASN A 220 18.49 6.71 10.07
C ASN A 220 18.36 8.24 10.06
N VAL A 221 17.83 8.83 9.00
CA VAL A 221 17.53 10.27 9.03
C VAL A 221 16.23 10.49 9.77
N THR A 222 16.30 10.56 11.06
CA THR A 222 15.31 11.21 11.92
C THR A 222 15.18 12.64 11.42
N MET A 223 14.04 13.01 10.85
CA MET A 223 13.72 14.43 10.66
C MET A 223 13.68 15.08 12.04
N LYS A 224 14.62 15.98 12.26
CA LYS A 224 14.53 16.98 13.32
C LYS A 224 13.49 18.02 12.96
#